data_04a0ba226641965f5949264cf3c6782a
#
_entry.id   04a0ba226641965f5949264cf3c6782a
#
_cell.length_a   1.000
_cell.length_b   1.000
_cell.length_c   1.000
_cell.angle_alpha   90.00
_cell.angle_beta   90.00
_cell.angle_gamma   90.00
#
_symmetry.space_group_name_H-M   'P 1'
#
loop_
_entity.id
_entity.type
_entity.pdbx_description
1 polymer ?
#
loop_
_entity_poly.entity_id
_entity_poly.type
_entity_poly.pdbx_seq_one_letter_code
_entity_poly.pdbx_strand_id
1 'polypeptide(L)'
;MHPGMMTVTYEVESYIEYVRSGKVPVCKEQLALCNHVENCFEEEDIYVDEQQLKRYLGLQQYFPFRLLPWETFVFALHNCTYQDDGELRWPILFLYGGRGFGKNGYESFESFAWSTPINGVQNYDVDIFATSEDQAKTSPDDIRSVLEENKKKLEKYFKWNVECITNLKTGSRIRFRTSSYKTKDGGRPGAVVFDEYHAYENYKMVDVATTGLGKKKHPRKTIITTDGY
;
A
#
# COMPACT_ATOMS: atom_id res chain seq x y z
N MET A 1 -11.96 19.27 17.51
CA MET A 1 -12.38 19.37 16.08
C MET A 1 -11.49 20.40 15.39
N HIS A 2 -10.66 19.98 14.45
CA HIS A 2 -9.93 20.90 13.59
C HIS A 2 -10.94 21.48 12.57
N PRO A 3 -11.13 22.81 12.52
CA PRO A 3 -12.08 23.42 11.59
C PRO A 3 -11.54 23.27 10.17
N GLY A 4 -12.23 22.51 9.33
CA GLY A 4 -11.97 22.39 7.90
C GLY A 4 -11.56 21.01 7.38
N MET A 5 -11.49 19.97 8.23
CA MET A 5 -11.28 18.59 7.74
C MET A 5 -12.61 17.91 7.49
N MET A 6 -12.86 17.51 6.26
CA MET A 6 -13.92 16.53 5.95
C MET A 6 -13.54 15.22 6.62
N THR A 7 -14.43 14.66 7.39
CA THR A 7 -14.23 13.35 8.04
C THR A 7 -14.09 12.23 7.02
N VAL A 8 -14.84 12.29 5.92
CA VAL A 8 -14.85 11.29 4.83
C VAL A 8 -14.59 12.00 3.49
N THR A 9 -13.86 11.37 2.58
CA THR A 9 -13.58 11.91 1.23
C THR A 9 -14.51 11.34 0.18
N TYR A 10 -14.58 12.04 -0.97
CA TYR A 10 -15.36 11.58 -2.13
C TYR A 10 -14.98 10.16 -2.57
N GLU A 11 -13.72 9.80 -2.52
CA GLU A 11 -13.23 8.47 -2.93
C GLU A 11 -13.78 7.35 -2.04
N VAL A 12 -13.95 7.63 -0.75
CA VAL A 12 -14.54 6.66 0.20
C VAL A 12 -16.04 6.61 0.04
N GLU A 13 -16.71 7.75 0.04
CA GLU A 13 -18.18 7.85 -0.09
C GLU A 13 -18.66 7.25 -1.42
N SER A 14 -18.03 7.61 -2.53
CA SER A 14 -18.44 7.13 -3.86
C SER A 14 -18.32 5.61 -4.01
N TYR A 15 -17.31 5.00 -3.37
CA TYR A 15 -17.21 3.54 -3.37
C TYR A 15 -18.31 2.88 -2.54
N ILE A 16 -18.63 3.42 -1.38
CA ILE A 16 -19.71 2.91 -0.52
C ILE A 16 -21.05 3.01 -1.26
N GLU A 17 -21.33 4.15 -1.90
CA GLU A 17 -22.52 4.34 -2.74
C GLU A 17 -22.56 3.36 -3.90
N TYR A 18 -21.42 3.15 -4.57
CA TYR A 18 -21.30 2.19 -5.68
C TYR A 18 -21.65 0.76 -5.23
N VAL A 19 -21.09 0.31 -4.11
CA VAL A 19 -21.39 -1.02 -3.53
C VAL A 19 -22.86 -1.17 -3.18
N ARG A 20 -23.50 -0.12 -2.63
CA ARG A 20 -24.92 -0.14 -2.23
C ARG A 20 -25.91 0.08 -3.38
N SER A 21 -25.43 0.53 -4.52
CA SER A 21 -26.30 0.92 -5.66
C SER A 21 -27.12 -0.22 -6.25
N GLY A 22 -26.75 -1.47 -5.99
CA GLY A 22 -27.34 -2.66 -6.62
C GLY A 22 -27.02 -2.81 -8.11
N LYS A 23 -26.20 -1.94 -8.68
CA LYS A 23 -25.82 -1.97 -10.11
C LYS A 23 -24.78 -3.02 -10.45
N VAL A 24 -24.08 -3.48 -9.43
CA VAL A 24 -23.00 -4.49 -9.57
C VAL A 24 -23.19 -5.61 -8.56
N PRO A 25 -22.77 -6.84 -8.90
CA PRO A 25 -22.75 -7.93 -7.92
C PRO A 25 -21.71 -7.60 -6.83
N VAL A 26 -22.14 -7.68 -5.58
CA VAL A 26 -21.26 -7.50 -4.41
C VAL A 26 -21.50 -8.64 -3.43
N CYS A 27 -20.45 -9.02 -2.69
CA CYS A 27 -20.60 -9.99 -1.62
C CYS A 27 -21.04 -9.32 -0.30
N LYS A 28 -21.52 -10.15 0.62
CA LYS A 28 -21.93 -9.65 1.95
C LYS A 28 -20.80 -9.02 2.75
N GLU A 29 -19.58 -9.49 2.52
CA GLU A 29 -18.38 -8.98 3.17
C GLU A 29 -18.03 -7.56 2.71
N GLN A 30 -18.23 -7.24 1.42
CA GLN A 30 -18.08 -5.86 0.91
C GLN A 30 -19.09 -4.91 1.56
N LEU A 31 -20.34 -5.34 1.68
CA LEU A 31 -21.37 -4.55 2.39
C LEU A 31 -21.04 -4.37 3.87
N ALA A 32 -20.57 -5.44 4.53
CA ALA A 32 -20.17 -5.38 5.93
C ALA A 32 -18.96 -4.44 6.12
N LEU A 33 -17.98 -4.46 5.21
CA LEU A 33 -16.84 -3.55 5.24
C LEU A 33 -17.29 -2.09 5.09
N CYS A 34 -18.18 -1.79 4.14
CA CYS A 34 -18.72 -0.44 3.96
C CYS A 34 -19.40 0.06 5.22
N ASN A 35 -20.27 -0.77 5.83
CA ASN A 35 -20.97 -0.42 7.08
C ASN A 35 -19.98 -0.22 8.23
N HIS A 36 -18.95 -1.07 8.33
CA HIS A 36 -17.93 -0.93 9.37
C HIS A 36 -17.15 0.39 9.22
N VAL A 37 -16.74 0.72 7.99
CA VAL A 37 -16.01 1.97 7.73
C VAL A 37 -16.83 3.20 8.08
N GLU A 38 -18.10 3.25 7.69
CA GLU A 38 -18.99 4.37 8.06
C GLU A 38 -19.14 4.48 9.58
N ASN A 39 -19.42 3.37 10.27
CA ASN A 39 -19.54 3.38 11.73
C ASN A 39 -18.26 3.90 12.40
N CYS A 40 -17.06 3.52 11.88
CA CYS A 40 -15.81 4.06 12.40
C CYS A 40 -15.72 5.58 12.24
N PHE A 41 -16.12 6.12 11.08
CA PHE A 41 -16.11 7.58 10.85
C PHE A 41 -17.17 8.32 11.66
N GLU A 42 -18.28 7.65 12.06
CA GLU A 42 -19.32 8.22 12.92
C GLU A 42 -18.94 8.18 14.41
N GLU A 43 -18.26 7.13 14.85
CA GLU A 43 -18.02 6.84 16.27
C GLU A 43 -16.62 7.23 16.76
N GLU A 44 -15.62 7.36 15.85
CA GLU A 44 -14.23 7.61 16.18
C GLU A 44 -13.77 8.99 15.67
N ASP A 45 -12.83 9.62 16.37
CA ASP A 45 -12.17 10.84 15.93
C ASP A 45 -11.08 10.53 14.87
N ILE A 46 -11.54 10.16 13.67
CA ILE A 46 -10.68 9.85 12.51
C ILE A 46 -11.01 10.73 11.33
N TYR A 47 -10.02 10.93 10.47
CA TYR A 47 -10.19 11.72 9.25
C TYR A 47 -9.31 11.21 8.12
N VAL A 48 -9.70 11.50 6.88
CA VAL A 48 -8.86 11.27 5.70
C VAL A 48 -8.09 12.55 5.37
N ASP A 49 -6.77 12.48 5.23
CA ASP A 49 -5.98 13.58 4.66
C ASP A 49 -6.20 13.63 3.14
N GLU A 50 -7.20 14.40 2.75
CA GLU A 50 -7.62 14.56 1.36
C GLU A 50 -6.50 15.14 0.48
N GLN A 51 -5.68 16.04 1.02
CA GLN A 51 -4.57 16.63 0.26
C GLN A 51 -3.48 15.61 -0.01
N GLN A 52 -3.15 14.80 0.99
CA GLN A 52 -2.20 13.70 0.82
C GLN A 52 -2.74 12.67 -0.19
N LEU A 53 -4.00 12.28 -0.06
CA LEU A 53 -4.66 11.36 -0.99
C LEU A 53 -4.61 11.86 -2.43
N LYS A 54 -5.01 13.10 -2.69
CA LYS A 54 -4.94 13.72 -4.03
C LYS A 54 -3.52 13.74 -4.59
N ARG A 55 -2.52 14.02 -3.76
CA ARG A 55 -1.12 13.98 -4.17
C ARG A 55 -0.67 12.56 -4.53
N TYR A 56 -1.05 11.57 -3.76
CA TYR A 56 -0.77 10.17 -4.06
C TYR A 56 -1.45 9.73 -5.35
N LEU A 57 -2.75 9.98 -5.49
CA LEU A 57 -3.50 9.63 -6.70
C LEU A 57 -2.94 10.34 -7.96
N GLY A 58 -2.35 11.52 -7.79
CA GLY A 58 -1.62 12.21 -8.86
C GLY A 58 -0.44 11.43 -9.43
N LEU A 59 0.14 10.49 -8.66
CA LEU A 59 1.23 9.63 -9.13
C LEU A 59 0.78 8.64 -10.22
N GLN A 60 -0.52 8.36 -10.33
CA GLN A 60 -1.08 7.50 -11.38
C GLN A 60 -0.76 8.01 -12.80
N GLN A 61 -0.36 9.26 -12.96
CA GLN A 61 0.07 9.79 -14.25
C GLN A 61 1.31 9.09 -14.82
N TYR A 62 2.09 8.39 -13.99
CA TYR A 62 3.27 7.64 -14.40
C TYR A 62 2.98 6.18 -14.71
N PHE A 63 1.83 5.66 -14.24
CA PHE A 63 1.45 4.27 -14.41
C PHE A 63 0.60 4.06 -15.67
N PRO A 64 0.70 2.89 -16.33
CA PRO A 64 -0.10 2.59 -17.54
C PRO A 64 -1.57 2.28 -17.23
N PHE A 65 -1.97 2.34 -15.96
CA PHE A 65 -3.32 2.08 -15.48
C PHE A 65 -3.79 3.14 -14.49
N ARG A 66 -5.06 3.07 -14.15
CA ARG A 66 -5.67 3.81 -13.03
C ARG A 66 -6.14 2.83 -11.99
N LEU A 67 -6.06 3.22 -10.73
CA LEU A 67 -6.64 2.43 -9.66
C LEU A 67 -8.14 2.26 -9.87
N LEU A 68 -8.61 1.05 -9.66
CA LEU A 68 -10.04 0.74 -9.66
C LEU A 68 -10.73 1.42 -8.46
N PRO A 69 -12.06 1.59 -8.48
CA PRO A 69 -12.77 2.22 -7.35
C PRO A 69 -12.48 1.55 -6.00
N TRP A 70 -12.43 0.21 -5.94
CA TRP A 70 -12.11 -0.50 -4.71
C TRP A 70 -10.65 -0.29 -4.28
N GLU A 71 -9.70 -0.21 -5.23
CA GLU A 71 -8.29 0.05 -4.94
C GLU A 71 -8.09 1.46 -4.37
N THR A 72 -8.78 2.45 -4.95
CA THR A 72 -8.75 3.82 -4.44
C THR A 72 -9.34 3.91 -3.04
N PHE A 73 -10.45 3.21 -2.78
CA PHE A 73 -11.09 3.12 -1.47
C PHE A 73 -10.13 2.54 -0.42
N VAL A 74 -9.57 1.34 -0.66
CA VAL A 74 -8.65 0.73 0.31
C VAL A 74 -7.37 1.54 0.46
N PHE A 75 -6.90 2.18 -0.61
CA PHE A 75 -5.73 3.06 -0.57
C PHE A 75 -5.97 4.27 0.34
N ALA A 76 -7.12 4.92 0.25
CA ALA A 76 -7.50 6.04 1.10
C ALA A 76 -7.53 5.62 2.59
N LEU A 77 -8.17 4.49 2.87
CA LEU A 77 -8.28 3.97 4.24
C LEU A 77 -6.91 3.61 4.83
N HIS A 78 -6.12 2.82 4.11
CA HIS A 78 -4.85 2.30 4.60
C HIS A 78 -3.75 3.37 4.68
N ASN A 79 -3.77 4.35 3.77
CA ASN A 79 -2.64 5.26 3.60
C ASN A 79 -2.87 6.70 4.05
N CYS A 80 -4.13 7.13 4.11
CA CYS A 80 -4.46 8.52 4.32
C CYS A 80 -5.49 8.74 5.44
N THR A 81 -5.90 7.69 6.16
CA THR A 81 -6.83 7.82 7.29
C THR A 81 -6.07 7.80 8.61
N TYR A 82 -6.24 8.86 9.37
CA TYR A 82 -5.52 9.13 10.61
C TYR A 82 -6.45 9.25 11.79
N GLN A 83 -5.94 8.89 12.96
CA GLN A 83 -6.53 9.16 14.27
C GLN A 83 -6.14 10.58 14.72
N ASP A 84 -6.77 11.07 15.77
CA ASP A 84 -6.52 12.41 16.34
C ASP A 84 -5.06 12.61 16.80
N ASP A 85 -4.40 11.55 17.23
CA ASP A 85 -2.98 11.55 17.60
C ASP A 85 -2.02 11.59 16.39
N GLY A 86 -2.56 11.54 15.17
CA GLY A 86 -1.82 11.55 13.92
C GLY A 86 -1.23 10.20 13.51
N GLU A 87 -1.59 9.11 14.18
CA GLU A 87 -1.24 7.76 13.75
C GLU A 87 -2.27 7.21 12.74
N LEU A 88 -1.82 6.28 11.89
CA LEU A 88 -2.72 5.63 10.92
C LEU A 88 -3.79 4.80 11.63
N ARG A 89 -5.05 4.96 11.23
CA ARG A 89 -6.15 4.17 11.77
C ARG A 89 -6.09 2.70 11.35
N TRP A 90 -5.73 2.45 10.08
CA TRP A 90 -5.64 1.09 9.54
C TRP A 90 -4.24 0.81 8.96
N PRO A 91 -3.21 0.61 9.80
CA PRO A 91 -1.83 0.39 9.36
C PRO A 91 -1.59 -1.02 8.77
N ILE A 92 -2.57 -1.90 8.85
CA ILE A 92 -2.50 -3.26 8.32
C ILE A 92 -3.61 -3.45 7.29
N LEU A 93 -3.22 -3.85 6.07
CA LEU A 93 -4.12 -4.19 4.99
C LEU A 93 -3.99 -5.68 4.67
N PHE A 94 -5.12 -6.38 4.62
CA PHE A 94 -5.21 -7.75 4.15
C PHE A 94 -6.10 -7.79 2.90
N LEU A 95 -5.50 -8.08 1.75
CA LEU A 95 -6.18 -8.20 0.46
C LEU A 95 -6.31 -9.68 0.08
N TYR A 96 -7.55 -10.15 0.04
CA TYR A 96 -7.90 -11.48 -0.43
C TYR A 96 -8.83 -11.37 -1.62
N GLY A 97 -8.47 -11.98 -2.74
CA GLY A 97 -9.28 -11.91 -3.95
C GLY A 97 -8.97 -13.02 -4.94
N GLY A 98 -9.82 -13.17 -5.94
CA GLY A 98 -9.63 -14.12 -7.03
C GLY A 98 -8.43 -13.75 -7.92
N ARG A 99 -7.93 -14.68 -8.71
CA ARG A 99 -6.85 -14.42 -9.66
C ARG A 99 -7.24 -13.30 -10.63
N GLY A 100 -6.29 -12.42 -10.90
CA GLY A 100 -6.49 -11.30 -11.82
C GLY A 100 -7.26 -10.11 -11.26
N PHE A 101 -7.48 -10.04 -9.94
CA PHE A 101 -8.18 -8.91 -9.32
C PHE A 101 -7.39 -7.58 -9.27
N GLY A 102 -6.17 -7.54 -9.80
CA GLY A 102 -5.38 -6.30 -9.90
C GLY A 102 -4.28 -6.15 -8.84
N LYS A 103 -4.06 -7.15 -7.98
CA LYS A 103 -3.16 -7.08 -6.83
C LYS A 103 -1.76 -6.51 -7.14
N ASN A 104 -1.12 -6.93 -8.24
CA ASN A 104 0.25 -6.51 -8.58
C ASN A 104 0.30 -5.02 -8.92
N GLY A 105 -0.70 -4.53 -9.67
CA GLY A 105 -0.82 -3.11 -9.99
C GLY A 105 -1.00 -2.28 -8.73
N TYR A 106 -1.90 -2.69 -7.84
CA TYR A 106 -2.13 -2.03 -6.56
C TYR A 106 -0.85 -1.99 -5.71
N GLU A 107 -0.19 -3.14 -5.52
CA GLU A 107 1.04 -3.27 -4.74
C GLU A 107 2.18 -2.40 -5.28
N SER A 108 2.36 -2.43 -6.61
CA SER A 108 3.37 -1.60 -7.29
C SER A 108 3.10 -0.12 -7.08
N PHE A 109 1.86 0.31 -7.23
CA PHE A 109 1.46 1.70 -7.00
C PHE A 109 1.67 2.10 -5.54
N GLU A 110 1.22 1.29 -4.60
CA GLU A 110 1.31 1.56 -3.16
C GLU A 110 2.79 1.65 -2.71
N SER A 111 3.62 0.69 -3.09
CA SER A 111 5.06 0.68 -2.76
C SER A 111 5.80 1.88 -3.36
N PHE A 112 5.49 2.24 -4.62
CA PHE A 112 6.02 3.44 -5.25
C PHE A 112 5.62 4.70 -4.48
N ALA A 113 4.34 4.83 -4.15
CA ALA A 113 3.78 5.98 -3.43
C ALA A 113 4.47 6.19 -2.07
N TRP A 114 4.68 5.14 -1.31
CA TRP A 114 5.35 5.20 0.00
C TRP A 114 6.79 5.67 -0.07
N SER A 115 7.49 5.39 -1.17
CA SER A 115 8.87 5.82 -1.36
C SER A 115 9.00 7.33 -1.63
N THR A 116 7.91 8.00 -2.01
CA THR A 116 7.92 9.41 -2.41
C THR A 116 7.88 10.38 -1.22
N PRO A 117 8.24 11.66 -1.42
CA PRO A 117 8.12 12.69 -0.37
C PRO A 117 6.70 12.90 0.15
N ILE A 118 5.67 12.40 -0.55
CA ILE A 118 4.26 12.52 -0.12
C ILE A 118 4.02 11.77 1.18
N ASN A 119 4.77 10.68 1.42
CA ASN A 119 4.71 9.92 2.68
C ASN A 119 5.13 10.73 3.91
N GLY A 120 5.93 11.79 3.73
CA GLY A 120 6.38 12.65 4.82
C GLY A 120 7.48 12.06 5.71
N VAL A 121 7.92 10.83 5.46
CA VAL A 121 8.92 10.12 6.27
C VAL A 121 10.19 9.86 5.48
N GLN A 122 11.35 10.23 6.02
CA GLN A 122 12.65 9.98 5.40
C GLN A 122 13.13 8.55 5.64
N ASN A 123 13.83 8.00 4.64
CA ASN A 123 14.36 6.63 4.68
C ASN A 123 13.27 5.59 5.00
N TYR A 124 12.09 5.76 4.41
CA TYR A 124 10.96 4.85 4.55
C TYR A 124 11.12 3.67 3.60
N ASP A 125 11.94 2.71 4.01
CA ASP A 125 12.18 1.52 3.20
C ASP A 125 10.93 0.64 3.11
N VAL A 126 10.71 0.06 1.94
CA VAL A 126 9.63 -0.88 1.65
C VAL A 126 10.28 -2.23 1.32
N ASP A 127 10.07 -3.23 2.14
CA ASP A 127 10.54 -4.58 1.89
C ASP A 127 9.37 -5.47 1.43
N ILE A 128 9.46 -5.99 0.21
CA ILE A 128 8.45 -6.86 -0.42
C ILE A 128 8.93 -8.30 -0.29
N PHE A 129 8.14 -9.13 0.32
CA PHE A 129 8.42 -10.54 0.58
C PHE A 129 7.54 -11.44 -0.27
N ALA A 130 8.12 -12.46 -0.87
CA ALA A 130 7.41 -13.57 -1.49
C ALA A 130 8.17 -14.90 -1.27
N THR A 131 7.50 -16.01 -1.50
CA THR A 131 8.05 -17.35 -1.27
C THR A 131 9.07 -17.76 -2.32
N SER A 132 8.95 -17.24 -3.55
CA SER A 132 9.91 -17.46 -4.63
C SER A 132 10.51 -16.14 -5.11
N GLU A 133 11.71 -16.23 -5.70
CA GLU A 133 12.41 -15.08 -6.25
C GLU A 133 11.65 -14.44 -7.42
N ASP A 134 11.06 -15.26 -8.28
CA ASP A 134 10.31 -14.77 -9.45
C ASP A 134 9.03 -14.03 -9.03
N GLN A 135 8.32 -14.54 -8.02
CA GLN A 135 7.15 -13.86 -7.46
C GLN A 135 7.52 -12.54 -6.77
N ALA A 136 8.60 -12.55 -5.96
CA ALA A 136 9.06 -11.36 -5.26
C ALA A 136 9.47 -10.22 -6.19
N LYS A 137 9.84 -10.51 -7.44
CA LYS A 137 10.28 -9.51 -8.43
C LYS A 137 9.15 -8.84 -9.18
N THR A 138 7.95 -9.41 -9.24
CA THR A 138 6.87 -8.93 -10.12
C THR A 138 6.53 -7.46 -9.86
N SER A 139 6.20 -7.09 -8.64
CA SER A 139 5.85 -5.69 -8.34
C SER A 139 7.01 -4.71 -8.43
N PRO A 140 8.25 -5.04 -7.98
CA PRO A 140 9.42 -4.21 -8.29
C PRO A 140 9.72 -4.08 -9.78
N ASP A 141 9.46 -5.13 -10.59
CA ASP A 141 9.65 -5.08 -12.05
C ASP A 141 8.63 -4.15 -12.71
N ASP A 142 7.38 -4.16 -12.24
CA ASP A 142 6.36 -3.22 -12.70
C ASP A 142 6.76 -1.78 -12.37
N ILE A 143 7.27 -1.50 -11.16
CA ILE A 143 7.77 -0.17 -10.79
C ILE A 143 8.97 0.23 -11.65
N ARG A 144 9.89 -0.70 -11.94
CA ARG A 144 11.03 -0.41 -12.83
C ARG A 144 10.57 -0.07 -14.24
N SER A 145 9.59 -0.79 -14.77
CA SER A 145 8.99 -0.49 -16.08
C SER A 145 8.41 0.92 -16.12
N VAL A 146 7.68 1.31 -15.08
CA VAL A 146 7.18 2.69 -14.90
C VAL A 146 8.31 3.71 -14.90
N LEU A 147 9.42 3.43 -14.20
CA LEU A 147 10.58 4.32 -14.14
C LEU A 147 11.30 4.43 -15.48
N GLU A 148 11.47 3.33 -16.22
CA GLU A 148 12.10 3.34 -17.55
C GLU A 148 11.24 4.09 -18.57
N GLU A 149 9.92 3.85 -18.61
CA GLU A 149 9.00 4.55 -19.50
C GLU A 149 8.95 6.07 -19.22
N ASN A 150 9.11 6.47 -17.97
CA ASN A 150 9.10 7.86 -17.54
C ASN A 150 10.50 8.41 -17.23
N LYS A 151 11.56 7.78 -17.72
CA LYS A 151 12.96 8.06 -17.36
C LYS A 151 13.31 9.54 -17.40
N LYS A 152 13.00 10.24 -18.50
CA LYS A 152 13.29 11.69 -18.65
C LYS A 152 12.73 12.56 -17.53
N LYS A 153 11.62 12.13 -16.90
CA LYS A 153 10.96 12.86 -15.81
C LYS A 153 11.45 12.42 -14.44
N LEU A 154 11.73 11.11 -14.28
CA LEU A 154 11.94 10.48 -12.98
C LEU A 154 13.39 10.19 -12.61
N GLU A 155 14.33 10.12 -13.55
CA GLU A 155 15.74 9.82 -13.27
C GLU A 155 16.43 10.81 -12.31
N LYS A 156 15.97 12.04 -12.23
CA LYS A 156 16.45 13.03 -11.26
C LYS A 156 15.93 12.80 -9.83
N TYR A 157 14.92 11.94 -9.68
CA TYR A 157 14.31 11.64 -8.39
C TYR A 157 14.54 10.20 -7.95
N PHE A 158 14.86 9.29 -8.88
CA PHE A 158 15.05 7.88 -8.59
C PHE A 158 16.32 7.33 -9.20
N LYS A 159 16.93 6.42 -8.48
CA LYS A 159 17.98 5.52 -8.98
C LYS A 159 17.50 4.09 -8.80
N TRP A 160 17.66 3.25 -9.82
CA TRP A 160 17.19 1.88 -9.77
C TRP A 160 18.14 0.91 -10.46
N ASN A 161 18.10 -0.31 -9.97
CA ASN A 161 18.71 -1.50 -10.56
C ASN A 161 17.80 -2.70 -10.33
N VAL A 162 18.27 -3.91 -10.61
CA VAL A 162 17.49 -5.15 -10.45
C VAL A 162 17.11 -5.41 -9.00
N GLU A 163 17.91 -5.01 -8.03
CA GLU A 163 17.76 -5.36 -6.61
C GLU A 163 17.06 -4.27 -5.79
N CYS A 164 17.17 -3.02 -6.22
CA CYS A 164 16.76 -1.89 -5.40
C CYS A 164 16.32 -0.69 -6.23
N ILE A 165 15.23 -0.08 -5.80
CA ILE A 165 14.76 1.22 -6.29
C ILE A 165 14.92 2.22 -5.15
N THR A 166 15.65 3.31 -5.38
CA THR A 166 15.91 4.33 -4.36
C THR A 166 15.36 5.68 -4.79
N ASN A 167 14.52 6.27 -3.96
CA ASN A 167 14.12 7.66 -4.11
C ASN A 167 15.23 8.57 -3.57
N LEU A 168 15.78 9.43 -4.42
CA LEU A 168 16.95 10.28 -4.08
C LEU A 168 16.60 11.44 -3.14
N LYS A 169 15.31 11.83 -3.05
CA LYS A 169 14.88 12.91 -2.16
C LYS A 169 14.63 12.43 -0.73
N THR A 170 14.07 11.23 -0.60
CA THR A 170 13.70 10.67 0.71
C THR A 170 14.73 9.70 1.26
N GLY A 171 15.61 9.17 0.41
CA GLY A 171 16.49 8.05 0.74
C GLY A 171 15.76 6.72 0.91
N SER A 172 14.44 6.68 0.65
CA SER A 172 13.61 5.48 0.77
C SER A 172 13.95 4.46 -0.32
N ARG A 173 13.97 3.19 0.04
CA ARG A 173 14.33 2.09 -0.85
C ARG A 173 13.19 1.09 -0.95
N ILE A 174 12.89 0.64 -2.16
CA ILE A 174 12.00 -0.49 -2.41
C ILE A 174 12.89 -1.68 -2.75
N ARG A 175 12.76 -2.77 -2.01
CA ARG A 175 13.57 -3.97 -2.16
C ARG A 175 12.68 -5.20 -2.07
N PHE A 176 12.98 -6.20 -2.88
CA PHE A 176 12.36 -7.50 -2.69
C PHE A 176 13.22 -8.42 -1.82
N ARG A 177 12.56 -9.32 -1.11
CA ARG A 177 13.16 -10.26 -0.16
C ARG A 177 12.57 -11.65 -0.38
N THR A 178 13.40 -12.66 -0.29
CA THR A 178 12.97 -14.05 -0.37
C THR A 178 13.07 -14.73 1.01
N SER A 179 12.58 -15.95 1.12
CA SER A 179 12.64 -16.77 2.33
C SER A 179 14.06 -17.00 2.87
N SER A 180 15.08 -16.83 2.04
CA SER A 180 16.49 -16.87 2.45
C SER A 180 16.98 -15.59 3.15
N TYR A 181 16.11 -14.58 3.32
CA TYR A 181 16.46 -13.35 4.01
C TYR A 181 16.94 -13.63 5.42
N LYS A 182 18.24 -13.52 5.61
CA LYS A 182 18.86 -13.58 6.94
C LYS A 182 18.87 -12.16 7.51
N THR A 183 18.32 -12.00 8.68
CA THR A 183 18.21 -10.76 9.48
C THR A 183 19.52 -10.03 9.76
N LYS A 184 20.61 -10.32 9.04
CA LYS A 184 21.93 -9.74 9.30
C LYS A 184 21.99 -8.22 9.15
N ASP A 185 21.07 -7.61 8.42
CA ASP A 185 21.14 -6.18 8.14
C ASP A 185 20.35 -5.29 9.11
N GLY A 186 19.75 -5.82 10.16
CA GLY A 186 19.03 -5.03 11.18
C GLY A 186 18.05 -4.04 10.54
N GLY A 187 17.37 -4.43 9.47
CA GLY A 187 16.50 -3.57 8.67
C GLY A 187 15.45 -2.90 9.55
N ARG A 188 15.19 -1.62 9.28
CA ARG A 188 14.15 -0.84 9.94
C ARG A 188 13.21 -0.32 8.86
N PRO A 189 12.47 -1.21 8.16
CA PRO A 189 11.57 -0.78 7.10
C PRO A 189 10.44 0.08 7.69
N GLY A 190 9.93 0.99 6.88
CA GLY A 190 8.69 1.70 7.17
C GLY A 190 7.48 0.84 6.80
N ALA A 191 7.59 0.04 5.74
CA ALA A 191 6.55 -0.86 5.31
C ALA A 191 7.09 -2.23 4.94
N VAL A 192 6.24 -3.26 5.15
CA VAL A 192 6.45 -4.62 4.65
C VAL A 192 5.24 -5.07 3.86
N VAL A 193 5.51 -5.75 2.75
CA VAL A 193 4.49 -6.36 1.91
C VAL A 193 4.75 -7.85 1.84
N PHE A 194 3.72 -8.66 2.06
CA PHE A 194 3.75 -10.11 1.93
C PHE A 194 2.85 -10.51 0.77
N ASP A 195 3.46 -10.82 -0.38
CA ASP A 195 2.72 -11.28 -1.56
C ASP A 195 2.59 -12.81 -1.57
N GLU A 196 1.51 -13.30 -2.19
CA GLU A 196 1.15 -14.73 -2.26
C GLU A 196 1.19 -15.41 -0.89
N TYR A 197 0.56 -14.78 0.11
CA TYR A 197 0.64 -15.19 1.52
C TYR A 197 0.20 -16.63 1.77
N HIS A 198 -0.71 -17.17 0.95
CA HIS A 198 -1.13 -18.58 1.01
C HIS A 198 0.00 -19.58 0.74
N ALA A 199 1.07 -19.14 0.07
CA ALA A 199 2.20 -20.00 -0.29
C ALA A 199 3.29 -20.08 0.82
N TYR A 200 3.11 -19.37 1.95
CA TYR A 200 4.08 -19.41 3.06
C TYR A 200 3.91 -20.67 3.88
N GLU A 201 4.95 -21.52 3.90
CA GLU A 201 4.97 -22.77 4.66
C GLU A 201 5.05 -22.53 6.17
N ASN A 202 5.61 -21.41 6.59
CA ASN A 202 5.71 -21.04 8.01
C ASN A 202 5.81 -19.50 8.15
N TYR A 203 5.50 -19.02 9.35
CA TYR A 203 5.41 -17.57 9.63
C TYR A 203 6.70 -16.96 10.17
N LYS A 204 7.81 -17.69 10.28
CA LYS A 204 9.07 -17.17 10.85
C LYS A 204 9.58 -15.93 10.11
N MET A 205 9.46 -15.92 8.78
CA MET A 205 9.86 -14.77 7.97
C MET A 205 8.94 -13.56 8.23
N VAL A 206 7.65 -13.81 8.37
CA VAL A 206 6.65 -12.78 8.69
C VAL A 206 6.93 -12.15 10.05
N ASP A 207 7.19 -12.97 11.07
CA ASP A 207 7.51 -12.51 12.42
C ASP A 207 8.78 -11.66 12.43
N VAL A 208 9.83 -12.14 11.77
CA VAL A 208 11.11 -11.43 11.66
C VAL A 208 10.96 -10.10 10.94
N ALA A 209 10.28 -10.07 9.79
CA ALA A 209 10.05 -8.86 9.02
C ALA A 209 9.18 -7.85 9.80
N THR A 210 8.14 -8.32 10.47
CA THR A 210 7.23 -7.49 11.27
C THR A 210 7.94 -6.91 12.50
N THR A 211 8.87 -7.64 13.13
CA THR A 211 9.65 -7.15 14.28
C THR A 211 10.49 -5.90 13.92
N GLY A 212 10.84 -5.72 12.65
CA GLY A 212 11.53 -4.52 12.15
C GLY A 212 10.66 -3.27 12.06
N LEU A 213 9.34 -3.43 11.98
CA LEU A 213 8.38 -2.33 11.92
C LEU A 213 8.28 -1.56 13.26
N GLY A 214 7.68 -0.39 13.22
CA GLY A 214 7.44 0.44 14.42
C GLY A 214 8.62 1.34 14.81
N LYS A 215 9.76 1.25 14.09
CA LYS A 215 10.90 2.16 14.27
C LYS A 215 10.85 3.38 13.35
N LYS A 216 9.89 3.43 12.48
CA LYS A 216 9.55 4.55 11.61
C LYS A 216 8.15 5.04 11.92
N LYS A 217 7.90 6.32 11.68
CA LYS A 217 6.55 6.88 11.78
C LYS A 217 5.65 6.23 10.73
N HIS A 218 4.39 5.99 11.06
CA HIS A 218 3.39 5.37 10.20
C HIS A 218 3.83 4.02 9.61
N PRO A 219 4.17 3.03 10.46
CA PRO A 219 4.55 1.72 9.98
C PRO A 219 3.35 1.06 9.25
N ARG A 220 3.60 0.39 8.12
CA ARG A 220 2.54 -0.27 7.33
C ARG A 220 2.86 -1.72 7.05
N LYS A 221 1.80 -2.52 7.00
CA LYS A 221 1.88 -3.91 6.58
C LYS A 221 0.75 -4.23 5.59
N THR A 222 1.12 -4.65 4.39
CA THR A 222 0.18 -5.16 3.39
C THR A 222 0.39 -6.66 3.20
N ILE A 223 -0.69 -7.42 3.30
CA ILE A 223 -0.72 -8.86 3.08
C ILE A 223 -1.64 -9.12 1.90
N ILE A 224 -1.12 -9.76 0.87
CA ILE A 224 -1.86 -10.04 -0.36
C ILE A 224 -1.89 -11.53 -0.61
N THR A 225 -3.06 -12.04 -0.93
CA THR A 225 -3.24 -13.46 -1.21
C THR A 225 -4.38 -13.71 -2.20
N THR A 226 -4.32 -14.86 -2.83
CA THR A 226 -5.38 -15.41 -3.66
C THR A 226 -5.78 -16.77 -3.10
N ASP A 227 -6.84 -17.38 -3.63
CA ASP A 227 -7.12 -18.79 -3.37
C ASP A 227 -5.92 -19.63 -3.82
N GLY A 228 -5.37 -20.37 -2.87
CA GLY A 228 -4.45 -21.46 -3.16
C GLY A 228 -5.16 -22.57 -3.98
N TYR A 229 -4.39 -23.47 -4.56
CA TYR A 229 -4.92 -24.67 -5.21
C TYR A 229 -5.32 -25.71 -4.16
#